data_5698d92cb3a0328d0cd47b98d080cc7f
#
_entry.id   5698d92cb3a0328d0cd47b98d080cc7f
#
_cell.length_a   1.000
_cell.length_b   1.000
_cell.length_c   1.000
_cell.angle_alpha   90.00
_cell.angle_beta   90.00
_cell.angle_gamma   90.00
#
_symmetry.space_group_name_H-M   'P 1'
#
loop_
_entity.id
_entity.type
_entity.pdbx_description
1 polymer ?
#
loop_
_entity_poly.entity_id
_entity_poly.type
_entity_poly.pdbx_seq_one_letter_code
_entity_poly.pdbx_strand_id
1 'polypeptide(L)'
;MKTLITSAILAVALVYQASAQAPVGPGSVKISKVMPAVVKTPEITFQGGVQKRSKPGDWLEIEVEFEVKPEEIDELTFTYTVGIENRLLDGQVTHVNIPKGRDRYSVMYVAPRALEKLTGGKPLTAGSIQNVWVSISRQGQVLEQQGFKPGAIPNLPHTAGLVLNKNETPFAPLFFDRYEAIKANR
;
A
#
# COMPACT_ATOMS: atom_id res chain seq x y z
N MET A 1 -33.12 62.90 34.09
CA MET A 1 -33.40 62.00 32.98
C MET A 1 -32.09 61.28 32.64
N LYS A 2 -31.98 60.00 33.02
CA LYS A 2 -30.80 59.13 32.76
C LYS A 2 -31.24 58.05 31.77
N THR A 3 -30.75 58.17 30.53
CA THR A 3 -30.94 57.18 29.47
C THR A 3 -29.96 56.03 29.60
N LEU A 4 -30.47 54.82 29.91
CA LEU A 4 -29.71 53.58 29.91
C LEU A 4 -29.66 53.03 28.47
N ILE A 5 -28.47 52.95 27.89
CA ILE A 5 -28.26 52.30 26.60
C ILE A 5 -27.87 50.84 26.88
N THR A 6 -28.76 49.95 26.57
CA THR A 6 -28.55 48.50 26.70
C THR A 6 -27.92 47.99 25.40
N SER A 7 -26.61 47.69 25.43
CA SER A 7 -25.88 47.05 24.32
C SER A 7 -26.17 45.55 24.32
N ALA A 8 -26.90 45.07 23.32
CA ALA A 8 -27.07 43.64 23.06
C ALA A 8 -25.86 43.11 22.28
N ILE A 9 -25.04 42.29 22.92
CA ILE A 9 -23.94 41.56 22.27
C ILE A 9 -24.55 40.29 21.65
N LEU A 10 -24.63 40.25 20.32
CA LEU A 10 -25.03 39.09 19.53
C LEU A 10 -23.82 38.16 19.39
N ALA A 11 -23.73 37.12 20.21
CA ALA A 11 -22.72 36.08 20.08
C ALA A 11 -23.10 35.12 18.93
N VAL A 12 -22.44 35.25 17.78
CA VAL A 12 -22.54 34.31 16.68
C VAL A 12 -21.69 33.09 17.03
N ALA A 13 -22.31 32.00 17.47
CA ALA A 13 -21.67 30.70 17.64
C ALA A 13 -21.47 30.07 16.26
N LEU A 14 -20.23 30.11 15.76
CA LEU A 14 -19.81 29.32 14.59
C LEU A 14 -19.79 27.85 15.00
N VAL A 15 -20.83 27.12 14.66
CA VAL A 15 -20.88 25.66 14.77
C VAL A 15 -20.03 25.10 13.64
N TYR A 16 -18.77 24.75 13.94
CA TYR A 16 -18.00 23.89 13.06
C TYR A 16 -18.67 22.51 13.01
N GLN A 17 -19.41 22.25 11.95
CA GLN A 17 -19.85 20.89 11.66
C GLN A 17 -18.63 20.09 11.22
N ALA A 18 -17.96 19.42 12.15
CA ALA A 18 -17.07 18.34 11.83
C ALA A 18 -17.92 17.28 11.12
N SER A 19 -17.72 17.13 9.82
CA SER A 19 -18.29 16.02 9.05
C SER A 19 -17.74 14.73 9.66
N ALA A 20 -18.49 14.13 10.57
CA ALA A 20 -18.21 12.82 11.09
C ALA A 20 -18.40 11.84 9.93
N GLN A 21 -17.28 11.45 9.29
CA GLN A 21 -17.32 10.36 8.33
C GLN A 21 -17.91 9.13 9.00
N ALA A 22 -18.80 8.45 8.27
CA ALA A 22 -19.39 7.20 8.74
C ALA A 22 -18.27 6.24 9.18
N PRO A 23 -18.44 5.51 10.29
CA PRO A 23 -17.42 4.59 10.76
C PRO A 23 -17.18 3.53 9.66
N VAL A 24 -15.96 3.50 9.12
CA VAL A 24 -15.52 2.48 8.18
C VAL A 24 -15.41 1.18 8.97
N GLY A 25 -16.37 0.30 8.78
CA GLY A 25 -16.46 -0.99 9.48
C GLY A 25 -16.01 -2.18 8.61
N PRO A 26 -16.04 -3.39 9.19
CA PRO A 26 -15.83 -4.63 8.43
C PRO A 26 -16.76 -4.68 7.21
N GLY A 27 -16.22 -5.06 6.05
CA GLY A 27 -16.97 -5.12 4.78
C GLY A 27 -16.95 -3.85 3.93
N SER A 28 -16.37 -2.74 4.44
CA SER A 28 -16.15 -1.52 3.64
C SER A 28 -15.01 -1.65 2.65
N VAL A 29 -14.09 -2.57 2.87
CA VAL A 29 -12.99 -2.92 1.98
C VAL A 29 -13.00 -4.42 1.76
N LYS A 30 -12.76 -4.85 0.52
CA LYS A 30 -12.65 -6.26 0.15
C LYS A 30 -11.47 -6.47 -0.77
N ILE A 31 -10.57 -7.38 -0.45
CA ILE A 31 -9.53 -7.83 -1.36
C ILE A 31 -10.18 -8.74 -2.41
N SER A 32 -10.03 -8.40 -3.69
CA SER A 32 -10.51 -9.21 -4.80
C SER A 32 -9.47 -10.22 -5.24
N LYS A 33 -8.19 -9.80 -5.28
CA LYS A 33 -7.11 -10.66 -5.76
C LYS A 33 -5.75 -10.24 -5.21
N VAL A 34 -4.89 -11.21 -4.94
CA VAL A 34 -3.46 -11.01 -4.63
C VAL A 34 -2.66 -11.67 -5.74
N MET A 35 -1.80 -10.89 -6.41
CA MET A 35 -1.11 -11.30 -7.65
C MET A 35 0.40 -11.10 -7.54
N PRO A 36 1.15 -12.10 -7.05
CA PRO A 36 2.61 -12.07 -7.12
C PRO A 36 3.08 -12.39 -8.54
N ALA A 37 4.02 -11.61 -9.06
CA ALA A 37 4.62 -11.78 -10.38
C ALA A 37 6.12 -11.47 -10.36
N VAL A 38 6.87 -12.09 -11.28
CA VAL A 38 8.28 -11.73 -11.52
C VAL A 38 8.33 -10.75 -12.68
N VAL A 39 8.88 -9.56 -12.43
CA VAL A 39 8.98 -8.48 -13.43
C VAL A 39 10.43 -8.04 -13.58
N LYS A 40 10.81 -7.58 -14.77
CA LYS A 40 12.15 -7.05 -15.04
C LYS A 40 12.26 -5.59 -14.57
N THR A 41 13.46 -5.18 -14.17
CA THR A 41 13.77 -3.76 -13.99
C THR A 41 13.35 -2.98 -15.25
N PRO A 42 12.55 -1.91 -15.15
CA PRO A 42 12.16 -1.13 -16.31
C PRO A 42 13.37 -0.46 -16.97
N GLU A 43 13.39 -0.46 -18.28
CA GLU A 43 14.39 0.29 -19.05
C GLU A 43 13.90 1.73 -19.23
N ILE A 44 14.64 2.68 -18.66
CA ILE A 44 14.34 4.10 -18.77
C ILE A 44 15.47 4.76 -19.57
N THR A 45 15.15 5.31 -20.73
CA THR A 45 16.10 6.05 -21.57
C THR A 45 16.02 7.54 -21.24
N PHE A 46 17.14 8.11 -20.79
CA PHE A 46 17.25 9.55 -20.56
C PHE A 46 17.89 10.21 -21.80
N GLN A 47 17.24 11.25 -22.32
CA GLN A 47 17.83 12.10 -23.36
C GLN A 47 18.69 13.19 -22.71
N GLY A 48 19.96 13.31 -23.13
CA GLY A 48 20.86 14.42 -22.76
C GLY A 48 21.65 14.27 -21.46
N GLY A 49 21.72 13.08 -20.85
CA GLY A 49 22.49 12.81 -19.64
C GLY A 49 23.58 11.73 -19.82
N VAL A 50 24.48 11.64 -18.82
CA VAL A 50 25.44 10.52 -18.74
C VAL A 50 24.67 9.21 -18.56
N GLN A 51 24.73 8.36 -19.56
CA GLN A 51 24.09 7.04 -19.49
C GLN A 51 24.87 6.13 -18.55
N LYS A 52 24.27 5.80 -17.42
CA LYS A 52 24.80 4.76 -16.52
C LYS A 52 24.13 3.44 -16.89
N ARG A 53 24.93 2.46 -17.26
CA ARG A 53 24.41 1.10 -17.51
C ARG A 53 23.91 0.51 -16.20
N SER A 54 22.60 0.27 -16.09
CA SER A 54 22.04 -0.56 -15.04
C SER A 54 21.98 -2.00 -15.52
N LYS A 55 22.23 -2.94 -14.62
CA LYS A 55 22.04 -4.37 -14.91
C LYS A 55 20.57 -4.68 -14.58
N PRO A 56 19.73 -5.03 -15.58
CA PRO A 56 18.35 -5.45 -15.32
C PRO A 56 18.33 -6.64 -14.36
N GLY A 57 17.44 -6.61 -13.39
CA GLY A 57 17.24 -7.70 -12.43
C GLY A 57 15.78 -8.13 -12.39
N ASP A 58 15.54 -9.28 -11.79
CA ASP A 58 14.21 -9.81 -11.55
C ASP A 58 13.69 -9.30 -10.21
N TRP A 59 12.60 -8.55 -10.24
CA TRP A 59 11.85 -8.08 -9.08
C TRP A 59 10.68 -9.01 -8.82
N LEU A 60 10.34 -9.22 -7.57
CA LEU A 60 9.03 -9.73 -7.21
C LEU A 60 8.10 -8.52 -7.07
N GLU A 61 7.09 -8.47 -7.90
CA GLU A 61 5.95 -7.54 -7.82
C GLU A 61 4.80 -8.25 -7.11
N ILE A 62 4.12 -7.55 -6.22
CA ILE A 62 2.95 -8.05 -5.51
C ILE A 62 1.85 -7.01 -5.69
N GLU A 63 0.99 -7.24 -6.65
CA GLU A 63 -0.19 -6.40 -6.89
C GLU A 63 -1.40 -6.94 -6.12
N VAL A 64 -2.17 -6.04 -5.53
CA VAL A 64 -3.41 -6.35 -4.82
C VAL A 64 -4.53 -5.54 -5.43
N GLU A 65 -5.53 -6.24 -5.94
CA GLU A 65 -6.78 -5.67 -6.39
C GLU A 65 -7.79 -5.67 -5.26
N PHE A 66 -8.45 -4.54 -5.02
CA PHE A 66 -9.42 -4.40 -3.95
C PHE A 66 -10.60 -3.49 -4.32
N GLU A 67 -11.65 -3.57 -3.54
CA GLU A 67 -12.87 -2.79 -3.67
C GLU A 67 -13.12 -1.97 -2.40
N VAL A 68 -13.61 -0.74 -2.56
CA VAL A 68 -14.00 0.16 -1.48
C VAL A 68 -15.48 0.50 -1.60
N LYS A 69 -16.23 0.33 -0.49
CA LYS A 69 -17.66 0.60 -0.36
C LYS A 69 -17.98 1.15 1.04
N PRO A 70 -19.08 1.86 1.22
CA PRO A 70 -19.94 2.49 0.21
C PRO A 70 -19.41 3.83 -0.28
N GLU A 71 -18.43 4.41 0.41
CA GLU A 71 -17.86 5.75 0.17
C GLU A 71 -16.36 5.70 0.07
N GLU A 72 -15.74 6.83 -0.29
CA GLU A 72 -14.29 6.99 -0.29
C GLU A 72 -13.71 6.86 1.12
N ILE A 73 -12.46 6.45 1.19
CA ILE A 73 -11.73 6.28 2.46
C ILE A 73 -10.47 7.14 2.43
N ASP A 74 -10.29 7.97 3.47
CA ASP A 74 -9.16 8.89 3.56
C ASP A 74 -7.81 8.17 3.59
N GLU A 75 -7.73 7.07 4.37
CA GLU A 75 -6.48 6.38 4.60
C GLU A 75 -6.71 4.89 4.86
N LEU A 76 -5.94 4.05 4.16
CA LEU A 76 -5.83 2.62 4.39
C LEU A 76 -4.38 2.20 4.44
N THR A 77 -4.04 1.38 5.41
CA THR A 77 -2.71 0.79 5.54
C THR A 77 -2.74 -0.67 5.14
N PHE A 78 -1.91 -1.01 4.17
CA PHE A 78 -1.69 -2.36 3.68
C PHE A 78 -0.43 -2.93 4.30
N THR A 79 -0.53 -4.07 4.95
CA THR A 79 0.60 -4.84 5.45
C THR A 79 0.74 -6.10 4.60
N TYR A 80 1.94 -6.29 4.04
CA TYR A 80 2.29 -7.42 3.20
C TYR A 80 3.27 -8.32 3.95
N THR A 81 2.98 -9.61 4.01
CA THR A 81 3.88 -10.64 4.49
C THR A 81 4.14 -11.64 3.38
N VAL A 82 5.37 -11.76 2.95
CA VAL A 82 5.78 -12.59 1.81
C VAL A 82 6.63 -13.75 2.28
N GLY A 83 6.16 -14.95 2.07
CA GLY A 83 6.88 -16.19 2.37
C GLY A 83 7.80 -16.58 1.21
N ILE A 84 9.12 -16.50 1.41
CA ILE A 84 10.13 -16.93 0.44
C ILE A 84 11.13 -17.81 1.17
N GLU A 85 11.36 -19.02 0.63
CA GLU A 85 12.18 -20.05 1.29
C GLU A 85 11.67 -20.28 2.73
N ASN A 86 12.50 -20.15 3.73
CA ASN A 86 12.14 -20.32 5.13
C ASN A 86 12.08 -18.98 5.90
N ARG A 87 11.68 -17.89 5.24
CA ARG A 87 11.61 -16.54 5.82
C ARG A 87 10.32 -15.83 5.43
N LEU A 88 9.89 -14.92 6.30
CA LEU A 88 8.81 -13.99 6.05
C LEU A 88 9.41 -12.59 5.86
N LEU A 89 9.02 -11.92 4.78
CA LEU A 89 9.41 -10.55 4.49
C LEU A 89 8.20 -9.66 4.74
N ASP A 90 8.38 -8.64 5.57
CA ASP A 90 7.30 -7.71 5.89
C ASP A 90 7.53 -6.35 5.23
N GLY A 91 6.45 -5.78 4.73
CA GLY A 91 6.40 -4.43 4.22
C GLY A 91 5.04 -3.80 4.44
N GLN A 92 5.00 -2.48 4.43
CA GLN A 92 3.80 -1.71 4.68
C GLN A 92 3.73 -0.51 3.76
N VAL A 93 2.53 -0.22 3.27
CA VAL A 93 2.25 1.00 2.51
C VAL A 93 0.92 1.58 2.98
N THR A 94 0.86 2.90 3.11
CA THR A 94 -0.36 3.62 3.44
C THR A 94 -0.81 4.39 2.22
N HIS A 95 -2.02 4.12 1.76
CA HIS A 95 -2.70 4.84 0.68
C HIS A 95 -3.64 5.89 1.24
N VAL A 96 -3.81 6.98 0.50
CA VAL A 96 -4.64 8.13 0.90
C VAL A 96 -5.63 8.50 -0.20
N ASN A 97 -6.77 9.09 0.20
CA ASN A 97 -7.81 9.57 -0.70
C ASN A 97 -8.29 8.48 -1.67
N ILE A 98 -8.61 7.30 -1.12
CA ILE A 98 -9.00 6.14 -1.92
C ILE A 98 -10.48 6.29 -2.31
N PRO A 99 -10.79 6.49 -3.60
CA PRO A 99 -12.18 6.63 -4.04
C PRO A 99 -12.93 5.32 -3.93
N LYS A 100 -14.24 5.41 -3.72
CA LYS A 100 -15.10 4.22 -3.79
C LYS A 100 -15.04 3.57 -5.17
N GLY A 101 -15.24 2.27 -5.21
CA GLY A 101 -15.34 1.50 -6.46
C GLY A 101 -14.57 0.21 -6.42
N ARG A 102 -14.68 -0.51 -7.53
CA ARG A 102 -13.89 -1.71 -7.85
C ARG A 102 -12.60 -1.30 -8.56
N ASP A 103 -11.75 -2.28 -8.81
CA ASP A 103 -10.52 -2.12 -9.60
C ASP A 103 -9.58 -1.06 -9.00
N ARG A 104 -9.43 -1.10 -7.66
CA ARG A 104 -8.44 -0.35 -6.93
C ARG A 104 -7.20 -1.21 -6.74
N TYR A 105 -6.01 -0.60 -6.84
CA TYR A 105 -4.76 -1.37 -6.82
C TYR A 105 -3.75 -0.81 -5.85
N SER A 106 -3.16 -1.71 -5.08
CA SER A 106 -1.96 -1.47 -4.27
C SER A 106 -0.84 -2.35 -4.78
N VAL A 107 0.41 -1.90 -4.72
CA VAL A 107 1.57 -2.67 -5.18
C VAL A 107 2.76 -2.50 -4.27
N MET A 108 3.48 -3.59 -4.01
CA MET A 108 4.76 -3.63 -3.33
C MET A 108 5.76 -4.48 -4.10
N TYR A 109 7.05 -4.27 -3.84
CA TYR A 109 8.13 -4.91 -4.59
C TYR A 109 9.19 -5.49 -3.66
N VAL A 110 9.83 -6.60 -4.07
CA VAL A 110 11.08 -7.07 -3.46
C VAL A 110 12.20 -6.96 -4.48
N ALA A 111 13.30 -6.28 -4.08
CA ALA A 111 14.40 -5.98 -4.98
C ALA A 111 15.23 -7.22 -5.35
N PRO A 112 15.84 -7.28 -6.56
CA PRO A 112 16.65 -8.40 -7.04
C PRO A 112 17.75 -8.82 -6.06
N ARG A 113 18.46 -7.86 -5.46
CA ARG A 113 19.51 -8.12 -4.46
C ARG A 113 19.00 -8.87 -3.22
N ALA A 114 17.81 -8.51 -2.75
CA ALA A 114 17.19 -9.20 -1.62
C ALA A 114 16.81 -10.62 -2.00
N LEU A 115 16.23 -10.79 -3.19
CA LEU A 115 15.84 -12.10 -3.73
C LEU A 115 17.06 -13.02 -3.93
N GLU A 116 18.12 -12.53 -4.57
CA GLU A 116 19.39 -13.27 -4.74
C GLU A 116 19.95 -13.78 -3.41
N LYS A 117 19.95 -12.91 -2.39
CA LYS A 117 20.43 -13.28 -1.06
C LYS A 117 19.55 -14.34 -0.40
N LEU A 118 18.25 -14.27 -0.58
CA LEU A 118 17.28 -15.21 0.01
C LEU A 118 17.30 -16.57 -0.67
N THR A 119 17.40 -16.57 -2.00
CA THR A 119 17.40 -17.81 -2.82
C THR A 119 18.80 -18.44 -2.97
N GLY A 120 19.85 -17.85 -2.36
CA GLY A 120 21.23 -18.31 -2.54
C GLY A 120 21.71 -18.17 -3.98
N GLY A 121 21.24 -17.14 -4.71
CA GLY A 121 21.59 -16.87 -6.12
C GLY A 121 20.81 -17.71 -7.15
N LYS A 122 19.84 -18.50 -6.72
CA LYS A 122 18.96 -19.22 -7.66
C LYS A 122 17.95 -18.23 -8.29
N PRO A 123 17.59 -18.43 -9.57
CA PRO A 123 16.54 -17.63 -10.20
C PRO A 123 15.22 -17.68 -9.43
N LEU A 124 14.57 -16.53 -9.29
CA LEU A 124 13.23 -16.47 -8.71
C LEU A 124 12.23 -17.08 -9.70
N THR A 125 11.46 -18.02 -9.22
CA THR A 125 10.36 -18.62 -9.97
C THR A 125 9.06 -18.47 -9.18
N ALA A 126 7.92 -18.69 -9.82
CA ALA A 126 6.64 -18.72 -9.11
C ALA A 126 6.61 -19.75 -7.97
N GLY A 127 7.39 -20.83 -8.08
CA GLY A 127 7.54 -21.86 -7.04
C GLY A 127 8.38 -21.42 -5.83
N SER A 128 9.24 -20.40 -6.00
CA SER A 128 10.05 -19.85 -4.90
C SER A 128 9.18 -19.07 -3.90
N ILE A 129 8.02 -18.60 -4.33
CA ILE A 129 7.07 -17.86 -3.50
C ILE A 129 6.13 -18.86 -2.83
N GLN A 130 6.28 -19.07 -1.55
CA GLN A 130 5.44 -19.98 -0.79
C GLN A 130 4.01 -19.46 -0.70
N ASN A 131 3.86 -18.24 -0.22
CA ASN A 131 2.59 -17.51 -0.14
C ASN A 131 2.83 -16.00 0.03
N VAL A 132 1.77 -15.22 -0.15
CA VAL A 132 1.71 -13.80 0.19
C VAL A 132 0.45 -13.59 0.99
N TRP A 133 0.55 -12.96 2.14
CA TRP A 133 -0.59 -12.55 2.96
C TRP A 133 -0.67 -11.03 2.97
N VAL A 134 -1.86 -10.51 2.80
CA VAL A 134 -2.12 -9.07 2.80
C VAL A 134 -3.22 -8.78 3.81
N SER A 135 -2.98 -7.79 4.66
CA SER A 135 -3.94 -7.27 5.62
C SER A 135 -4.16 -5.80 5.35
N ILE A 136 -5.42 -5.38 5.30
CA ILE A 136 -5.82 -3.99 5.15
C ILE A 136 -6.36 -3.50 6.48
N SER A 137 -5.82 -2.40 6.96
CA SER A 137 -6.25 -1.80 8.23
C SER A 137 -6.50 -0.30 8.08
N ARG A 138 -7.34 0.24 8.98
CA ARG A 138 -7.55 1.67 9.17
C ARG A 138 -7.39 1.99 10.65
N GLN A 139 -6.53 2.95 10.98
CA GLN A 139 -6.26 3.37 12.38
C GLN A 139 -5.94 2.18 13.31
N GLY A 140 -5.19 1.19 12.80
CA GLY A 140 -4.82 -0.02 13.55
C GLY A 140 -5.88 -1.12 13.59
N GLN A 141 -7.11 -0.86 13.15
CA GLN A 141 -8.16 -1.87 13.07
C GLN A 141 -8.07 -2.61 11.72
N VAL A 142 -7.95 -3.92 11.75
CA VAL A 142 -7.98 -4.77 10.54
C VAL A 142 -9.40 -4.82 9.99
N LEU A 143 -9.55 -4.47 8.71
CA LEU A 143 -10.81 -4.47 7.97
C LEU A 143 -10.96 -5.72 7.11
N GLU A 144 -9.85 -6.17 6.50
CA GLU A 144 -9.82 -7.29 5.57
C GLU A 144 -8.46 -7.97 5.61
N GLN A 145 -8.43 -9.29 5.34
CA GLN A 145 -7.20 -10.07 5.22
C GLN A 145 -7.38 -11.19 4.21
N GLN A 146 -6.40 -11.35 3.30
CA GLN A 146 -6.41 -12.42 2.30
C GLN A 146 -5.00 -12.89 1.97
N GLY A 147 -4.85 -14.19 1.70
CA GLY A 147 -3.63 -14.77 1.15
C GLY A 147 -3.73 -15.03 -0.34
N PHE A 148 -2.60 -15.06 -1.04
CA PHE A 148 -2.49 -15.53 -2.43
C PHE A 148 -2.91 -17.00 -2.52
N LYS A 149 -2.51 -17.81 -1.54
CA LYS A 149 -2.97 -19.19 -1.35
C LYS A 149 -3.65 -19.31 0.01
N PRO A 150 -4.62 -20.22 0.18
CA PRO A 150 -5.17 -20.54 1.49
C PRO A 150 -4.08 -20.98 2.47
N GLY A 151 -4.20 -20.54 3.72
CA GLY A 151 -3.29 -20.95 4.79
C GLY A 151 -2.94 -19.80 5.75
N ALA A 152 -2.66 -20.16 7.00
CA ALA A 152 -2.20 -19.22 8.01
C ALA A 152 -0.73 -18.83 7.76
N ILE A 153 -0.33 -17.69 8.32
CA ILE A 153 1.07 -17.25 8.33
C ILE A 153 1.86 -18.24 9.22
N PRO A 154 2.89 -18.90 8.69
CA PRO A 154 3.69 -19.84 9.48
C PRO A 154 4.56 -19.11 10.51
N ASN A 155 4.94 -19.80 11.57
CA ASN A 155 5.88 -19.26 12.55
C ASN A 155 7.33 -19.36 12.04
N LEU A 156 7.73 -18.43 11.19
CA LEU A 156 9.07 -18.32 10.60
C LEU A 156 9.71 -16.98 10.99
N PRO A 157 11.04 -16.84 10.86
CA PRO A 157 11.71 -15.56 11.11
C PRO A 157 11.23 -14.47 10.16
N HIS A 158 10.87 -13.31 10.72
CA HIS A 158 10.43 -12.12 10.00
C HIS A 158 11.62 -11.20 9.66
N THR A 159 11.61 -10.60 8.49
CA THR A 159 12.60 -9.62 8.03
C THR A 159 11.87 -8.41 7.44
N ALA A 160 11.97 -7.27 8.12
CA ALA A 160 11.41 -6.01 7.64
C ALA A 160 12.35 -5.28 6.68
N GLY A 161 11.83 -4.31 5.92
CA GLY A 161 12.60 -3.39 5.07
C GLY A 161 13.07 -3.98 3.74
N LEU A 162 12.63 -5.18 3.36
CA LEU A 162 12.92 -5.79 2.07
C LEU A 162 11.75 -5.73 1.08
N VAL A 163 10.54 -5.51 1.58
CA VAL A 163 9.35 -5.27 0.77
C VAL A 163 9.16 -3.75 0.66
N LEU A 164 9.38 -3.22 -0.53
CA LEU A 164 9.46 -1.78 -0.83
C LEU A 164 8.16 -1.29 -1.46
N ASN A 165 7.73 -0.08 -1.12
CA ASN A 165 6.64 0.54 -1.85
C ASN A 165 7.11 1.04 -3.23
N LYS A 166 6.18 1.29 -4.14
CA LYS A 166 6.46 1.67 -5.53
C LYS A 166 7.41 2.88 -5.64
N ASN A 167 7.27 3.88 -4.75
CA ASN A 167 8.06 5.12 -4.80
C ASN A 167 9.54 4.90 -4.44
N GLU A 168 9.87 3.78 -3.80
CA GLU A 168 11.24 3.39 -3.43
C GLU A 168 11.93 2.54 -4.51
N THR A 169 11.31 2.38 -5.67
CA THR A 169 11.74 1.46 -6.73
C THR A 169 11.87 2.15 -8.09
N PRO A 170 12.53 1.53 -9.08
CA PRO A 170 12.56 2.03 -10.46
C PRO A 170 11.18 2.09 -11.14
N PHE A 171 10.16 1.50 -10.55
CA PHE A 171 8.78 1.53 -11.05
C PHE A 171 8.01 2.80 -10.65
N ALA A 172 8.59 3.68 -9.83
CA ALA A 172 7.96 4.91 -9.35
C ALA A 172 7.29 5.74 -10.46
N PRO A 173 7.92 6.02 -11.61
CA PRO A 173 7.31 6.82 -12.68
C PRO A 173 6.29 6.06 -13.54
N LEU A 174 6.15 4.74 -13.37
CA LEU A 174 5.30 3.91 -14.20
C LEU A 174 3.93 3.70 -13.57
N PHE A 175 2.87 3.64 -14.41
CA PHE A 175 1.51 3.29 -13.96
C PHE A 175 1.01 4.11 -12.76
N PHE A 176 1.32 5.42 -12.74
CA PHE A 176 0.95 6.30 -11.62
C PHE A 176 -0.57 6.49 -11.49
N ASP A 177 -1.30 6.32 -12.56
CA ASP A 177 -2.76 6.40 -12.67
C ASP A 177 -3.51 5.10 -12.30
N ARG A 178 -2.75 3.98 -12.20
CA ARG A 178 -3.30 2.68 -11.84
C ARG A 178 -3.36 2.46 -10.33
N TYR A 179 -2.31 2.89 -9.63
CA TYR A 179 -2.15 2.60 -8.21
C TYR A 179 -2.62 3.76 -7.33
N GLU A 180 -3.20 3.41 -6.19
CA GLU A 180 -3.66 4.41 -5.23
C GLU A 180 -2.50 5.26 -4.69
N ALA A 181 -2.78 6.54 -4.42
CA ALA A 181 -1.79 7.49 -3.95
C ALA A 181 -1.15 7.04 -2.62
N ILE A 182 0.17 7.05 -2.55
CA ILE A 182 0.93 6.66 -1.36
C ILE A 182 1.11 7.88 -0.46
N LYS A 183 0.84 7.71 0.83
CA LYS A 183 1.07 8.74 1.85
C LYS A 183 2.56 9.12 1.89
N ALA A 184 2.86 10.39 1.69
CA ALA A 184 4.23 10.87 1.79
C ALA A 184 4.70 10.81 3.25
N ASN A 185 5.85 10.17 3.48
CA ASN A 185 6.55 10.26 4.76
C ASN A 185 7.16 11.67 4.85
N ARG A 186 6.60 12.50 5.71
CA ARG A 186 7.15 13.84 6.06
C ARG A 186 7.89 13.76 7.35
#